data_d8ff5f56fbad72000ef728c7f1886a04
#
_entry.id   d8ff5f56fbad72000ef728c7f1886a04
#
_cell.length_a   1.000
_cell.length_b   1.000
_cell.length_c   1.000
_cell.angle_alpha   90.00
_cell.angle_beta   90.00
_cell.angle_gamma   90.00
#
_symmetry.space_group_name_H-M   'P 1'
#
loop_
_entity.id
_entity.type
_entity.pdbx_description
1 polymer ?
#
loop_
_entity_poly.entity_id
_entity_poly.type
_entity_poly.pdbx_seq_one_letter_code
_entity_poly.pdbx_strand_id
1 'polypeptide(L)'
;MPQKIIIDADPGIGDALAIALALADPDLDVIALTAVGGTVSAVQAGRNLQAIVEALDPPKWPRIGQAEAAQRMLEAESVDPSPEWLNQQRLLHGPDGLGELPVAVADLHHPRDAAKLMTELAREFPDEITLLTLGPLSNVALAADRDASFLGSLRSLVCLAGTVTSEGDVTAVAEFNVFHHPEAAKVVLKSPTMKLIVPRDVSHRAMLTFDQLDRLNLSESNRYGAFLRHLLPFSMRAHRQYLGVEGVWLPEITALSAISQPRLFKRATLSVDVETEGQLTRGMTIFDRRHRPAWHNNVDALTEVDAQGVLDYFTQMLKKAA
;
A
#
# COMPACT_ATOMS: atom_id res chain seq x y z
N MET A 1 1.86 24.32 2.56
CA MET A 1 0.89 23.57 3.38
C MET A 1 1.17 22.09 3.18
N PRO A 2 1.07 21.23 4.21
CA PRO A 2 1.24 19.78 4.05
C PRO A 2 0.30 19.24 2.99
N GLN A 3 0.76 18.23 2.24
CA GLN A 3 -0.02 17.59 1.19
C GLN A 3 -1.06 16.65 1.83
N LYS A 4 -2.35 16.85 1.50
CA LYS A 4 -3.40 15.95 1.97
C LYS A 4 -3.26 14.57 1.32
N ILE A 5 -3.24 13.53 2.15
CA ILE A 5 -3.11 12.15 1.69
C ILE A 5 -4.20 11.26 2.32
N ILE A 6 -4.76 10.39 1.50
CA ILE A 6 -5.53 9.21 1.95
C ILE A 6 -4.65 8.00 1.67
N ILE A 7 -4.54 7.07 2.62
CA ILE A 7 -3.84 5.80 2.45
C ILE A 7 -4.86 4.67 2.51
N ASP A 8 -4.98 3.90 1.44
CA ASP A 8 -5.80 2.69 1.34
C ASP A 8 -4.90 1.47 1.47
N ALA A 9 -5.12 0.63 2.48
CA ALA A 9 -4.20 -0.43 2.86
C ALA A 9 -4.92 -1.68 3.39
N ASP A 10 -4.26 -2.82 3.29
CA ASP A 10 -4.63 -4.11 3.89
C ASP A 10 -3.65 -4.52 5.01
N PRO A 11 -3.51 -3.70 6.10
CA PRO A 11 -2.30 -3.55 6.86
C PRO A 11 -1.63 -4.83 7.32
N GLY A 12 -0.54 -5.16 6.62
CA GLY A 12 0.56 -5.95 7.09
C GLY A 12 1.64 -5.07 7.76
N ILE A 13 2.80 -5.66 8.11
CA ILE A 13 3.90 -4.91 8.76
C ILE A 13 4.42 -3.79 7.85
N GLY A 14 4.55 -4.03 6.55
CA GLY A 14 5.04 -3.04 5.60
C GLY A 14 4.14 -1.80 5.52
N ASP A 15 2.81 -2.01 5.42
CA ASP A 15 1.82 -0.93 5.48
C ASP A 15 1.90 -0.16 6.79
N ALA A 16 2.02 -0.88 7.90
CA ALA A 16 2.13 -0.25 9.23
C ALA A 16 3.35 0.66 9.33
N LEU A 17 4.48 0.26 8.75
CA LEU A 17 5.69 1.08 8.68
C LEU A 17 5.48 2.31 7.80
N ALA A 18 4.84 2.16 6.62
CA ALA A 18 4.56 3.28 5.72
C ALA A 18 3.56 4.27 6.35
N ILE A 19 2.50 3.78 7.01
CA ILE A 19 1.54 4.62 7.73
C ILE A 19 2.24 5.38 8.87
N ALA A 20 3.10 4.71 9.65
CA ALA A 20 3.85 5.36 10.71
C ALA A 20 4.74 6.50 10.17
N LEU A 21 5.44 6.27 9.04
CA LEU A 21 6.22 7.31 8.39
C LEU A 21 5.35 8.47 7.89
N ALA A 22 4.23 8.17 7.24
CA ALA A 22 3.33 9.20 6.72
C ALA A 22 2.76 10.08 7.83
N LEU A 23 2.44 9.51 9.00
CA LEU A 23 1.98 10.24 10.18
C LEU A 23 3.09 11.08 10.85
N ALA A 24 4.35 10.70 10.67
CA ALA A 24 5.52 11.42 11.18
C ALA A 24 6.05 12.49 10.22
N ASP A 25 5.71 12.42 8.93
CA ASP A 25 6.22 13.34 7.91
C ASP A 25 5.48 14.69 7.98
N PRO A 26 6.17 15.80 8.35
CA PRO A 26 5.54 17.11 8.47
C PRO A 26 5.04 17.68 7.13
N ASP A 27 5.49 17.14 6.00
CA ASP A 27 5.07 17.56 4.67
C ASP A 27 3.77 16.86 4.21
N LEU A 28 3.27 15.88 4.99
CA LEU A 28 2.04 15.14 4.74
C LEU A 28 0.96 15.47 5.79
N ASP A 29 -0.29 15.60 5.35
CA ASP A 29 -1.50 15.62 6.18
C ASP A 29 -2.32 14.37 5.88
N VAL A 30 -2.14 13.32 6.68
CA VAL A 30 -2.89 12.07 6.56
C VAL A 30 -4.33 12.32 7.05
N ILE A 31 -5.24 12.63 6.12
CA ILE A 31 -6.63 12.97 6.44
C ILE A 31 -7.53 11.76 6.64
N ALA A 32 -7.17 10.62 6.03
CA ALA A 32 -7.87 9.35 6.23
C ALA A 32 -6.97 8.15 5.97
N LEU A 33 -7.31 7.05 6.65
CA LEU A 33 -6.83 5.68 6.40
C LEU A 33 -8.05 4.82 6.05
N THR A 34 -7.98 4.05 4.98
CA THR A 34 -9.05 3.16 4.56
C THR A 34 -8.58 1.73 4.49
N ALA A 35 -9.37 0.82 5.03
CA ALA A 35 -9.06 -0.60 5.07
C ALA A 35 -9.62 -1.33 3.84
N VAL A 36 -8.81 -2.15 3.22
CA VAL A 36 -9.19 -3.09 2.17
C VAL A 36 -8.80 -4.51 2.61
N GLY A 37 -9.44 -5.53 2.09
CA GLY A 37 -9.01 -6.92 2.27
C GLY A 37 -7.85 -7.25 1.34
N GLY A 38 -6.95 -8.10 1.81
CA GLY A 38 -5.76 -8.51 1.07
C GLY A 38 -4.88 -9.42 1.93
N THR A 39 -3.75 -8.93 2.42
CA THR A 39 -2.83 -9.63 3.35
C THR A 39 -3.57 -10.18 4.57
N VAL A 40 -4.55 -9.43 5.06
CA VAL A 40 -5.51 -9.84 6.09
C VAL A 40 -6.93 -9.58 5.61
N SER A 41 -7.92 -10.18 6.28
CA SER A 41 -9.32 -9.90 5.94
C SER A 41 -9.65 -8.41 6.13
N ALA A 42 -10.64 -7.89 5.38
CA ALA A 42 -11.07 -6.48 5.49
C ALA A 42 -11.44 -6.07 6.92
N VAL A 43 -12.04 -6.97 7.71
CA VAL A 43 -12.37 -6.74 9.12
C VAL A 43 -11.09 -6.60 9.95
N GLN A 44 -10.12 -7.49 9.74
CA GLN A 44 -8.83 -7.43 10.43
C GLN A 44 -8.03 -6.20 9.99
N ALA A 45 -8.05 -5.84 8.71
CA ALA A 45 -7.43 -4.62 8.19
C ALA A 45 -7.96 -3.36 8.90
N GLY A 46 -9.26 -3.27 9.10
CA GLY A 46 -9.86 -2.18 9.85
C GLY A 46 -9.40 -2.13 11.32
N ARG A 47 -9.29 -3.27 11.98
CA ARG A 47 -8.73 -3.38 13.34
C ARG A 47 -7.25 -2.97 13.36
N ASN A 48 -6.49 -3.40 12.36
CA ASN A 48 -5.07 -3.06 12.26
C ASN A 48 -4.85 -1.55 12.08
N LEU A 49 -5.64 -0.87 11.25
CA LEU A 49 -5.59 0.60 11.14
C LEU A 49 -5.84 1.29 12.48
N GLN A 50 -6.84 0.83 13.25
CA GLN A 50 -7.11 1.36 14.58
C GLN A 50 -5.93 1.11 15.52
N ALA A 51 -5.38 -0.11 15.52
CA ALA A 51 -4.22 -0.48 16.35
C ALA A 51 -2.99 0.37 16.05
N ILE A 52 -2.72 0.64 14.77
CA ILE A 52 -1.62 1.50 14.34
C ILE A 52 -1.81 2.93 14.87
N VAL A 53 -3.00 3.52 14.67
CA VAL A 53 -3.28 4.89 15.12
C VAL A 53 -3.26 5.00 16.64
N GLU A 54 -3.82 4.03 17.36
CA GLU A 54 -3.80 3.97 18.84
C GLU A 54 -2.37 3.84 19.37
N ALA A 55 -1.56 2.96 18.77
CA ALA A 55 -0.16 2.77 19.18
C ALA A 55 0.66 4.04 19.00
N LEU A 56 0.49 4.73 17.89
CA LEU A 56 1.27 5.92 17.53
C LEU A 56 0.74 7.21 18.15
N ASP A 57 -0.58 7.30 18.40
CA ASP A 57 -1.29 8.45 18.96
C ASP A 57 -0.84 9.79 18.33
N PRO A 58 -1.04 9.94 17.01
CA PRO A 58 -0.60 11.15 16.32
C PRO A 58 -1.38 12.38 16.81
N PRO A 59 -0.79 13.60 16.76
CA PRO A 59 -1.47 14.83 17.19
C PRO A 59 -2.81 15.09 16.53
N LYS A 60 -2.99 14.61 15.30
CA LYS A 60 -4.23 14.64 14.54
C LYS A 60 -4.56 13.23 14.08
N TRP A 61 -5.65 12.69 14.58
CA TRP A 61 -6.11 11.37 14.18
C TRP A 61 -6.75 11.41 12.80
N PRO A 62 -6.31 10.55 11.85
CA PRO A 62 -6.97 10.43 10.56
C PRO A 62 -8.38 9.83 10.73
N ARG A 63 -9.27 10.13 9.79
CA ARG A 63 -10.56 9.43 9.70
C ARG A 63 -10.28 7.99 9.25
N ILE A 64 -10.97 6.99 9.85
CA ILE A 64 -10.81 5.58 9.49
C ILE A 64 -12.04 5.12 8.73
N GLY A 65 -11.82 4.56 7.52
CA GLY A 65 -12.81 3.88 6.71
C GLY A 65 -12.57 2.37 6.71
N GLN A 66 -13.65 1.57 6.71
CA GLN A 66 -13.61 0.11 6.65
C GLN A 66 -14.44 -0.39 5.47
N ALA A 67 -14.14 -1.60 5.01
CA ALA A 67 -14.91 -2.24 3.97
C ALA A 67 -16.34 -2.56 4.43
N GLU A 68 -17.33 -2.18 3.65
CA GLU A 68 -18.74 -2.55 3.85
C GLU A 68 -19.07 -3.95 3.32
N ALA A 69 -20.32 -4.37 3.55
CA ALA A 69 -20.85 -5.64 3.07
C ALA A 69 -20.74 -5.81 1.53
N ALA A 70 -20.90 -4.71 0.76
CA ALA A 70 -20.76 -4.73 -0.68
C ALA A 70 -19.32 -5.08 -1.12
N GLN A 71 -18.32 -4.56 -0.42
CA GLN A 71 -16.92 -4.91 -0.65
C GLN A 71 -16.67 -6.39 -0.28
N ARG A 72 -17.29 -6.90 0.79
CA ARG A 72 -17.22 -8.33 1.12
C ARG A 72 -17.82 -9.21 0.03
N MET A 73 -18.80 -8.74 -0.73
CA MET A 73 -19.31 -9.45 -1.92
C MET A 73 -18.30 -9.43 -3.06
N LEU A 74 -17.63 -8.30 -3.30
CA LEU A 74 -16.55 -8.21 -4.29
C LEU A 74 -15.35 -9.08 -3.89
N GLU A 75 -15.01 -9.12 -2.61
CA GLU A 75 -13.98 -10.02 -2.07
C GLU A 75 -14.37 -11.50 -2.20
N ALA A 76 -15.66 -11.83 -2.17
CA ALA A 76 -16.13 -13.19 -2.44
C ALA A 76 -15.96 -13.62 -3.91
N GLU A 77 -15.81 -12.67 -4.84
CA GLU A 77 -15.48 -12.89 -6.23
C GLU A 77 -13.96 -12.83 -6.49
N SER A 78 -13.18 -12.40 -5.47
CA SER A 78 -11.72 -12.39 -5.54
C SER A 78 -11.17 -13.80 -5.66
N VAL A 79 -10.02 -13.94 -6.30
CA VAL A 79 -9.31 -15.21 -6.35
C VAL A 79 -8.31 -15.26 -5.20
N ASP A 80 -8.53 -16.19 -4.28
CA ASP A 80 -7.56 -16.41 -3.21
C ASP A 80 -6.23 -16.91 -3.80
N PRO A 81 -5.11 -16.38 -3.30
CA PRO A 81 -3.79 -16.96 -3.55
C PRO A 81 -3.73 -18.43 -3.07
N SER A 82 -2.68 -19.14 -3.48
CA SER A 82 -2.49 -20.51 -3.01
C SER A 82 -2.40 -20.58 -1.47
N PRO A 83 -2.83 -21.70 -0.86
CA PRO A 83 -2.70 -21.90 0.57
C PRO A 83 -1.26 -21.71 1.07
N GLU A 84 -0.27 -22.08 0.27
CA GLU A 84 1.15 -21.91 0.58
C GLU A 84 1.53 -20.44 0.67
N TRP A 85 1.04 -19.62 -0.26
CA TRP A 85 1.27 -18.18 -0.26
C TRP A 85 0.59 -17.51 0.95
N LEU A 86 -0.67 -17.84 1.22
CA LEU A 86 -1.39 -17.34 2.40
C LEU A 86 -0.69 -17.71 3.72
N ASN A 87 -0.19 -18.95 3.81
CA ASN A 87 0.58 -19.37 4.97
C ASN A 87 1.89 -18.59 5.09
N GLN A 88 2.58 -18.34 3.97
CA GLN A 88 3.78 -17.52 3.96
C GLN A 88 3.51 -16.10 4.48
N GLN A 89 2.40 -15.44 4.05
CA GLN A 89 2.04 -14.13 4.57
C GLN A 89 1.81 -14.13 6.09
N ARG A 90 1.13 -15.15 6.62
CA ARG A 90 0.95 -15.31 8.07
C ARG A 90 2.27 -15.48 8.82
N LEU A 91 3.24 -16.16 8.22
CA LEU A 91 4.57 -16.32 8.80
C LEU A 91 5.38 -15.03 8.76
N LEU A 92 5.21 -14.20 7.72
CA LEU A 92 5.94 -12.94 7.54
C LEU A 92 5.36 -11.79 8.36
N HIS A 93 4.04 -11.75 8.53
CA HIS A 93 3.33 -10.64 9.16
C HIS A 93 2.71 -10.99 10.52
N GLY A 94 2.74 -12.25 10.93
CA GLY A 94 2.00 -12.75 12.09
C GLY A 94 0.54 -13.08 11.75
N PRO A 95 -0.18 -13.77 12.66
CA PRO A 95 -1.56 -14.22 12.42
C PRO A 95 -2.56 -13.06 12.27
N ASP A 96 -2.27 -11.91 12.84
CA ASP A 96 -3.07 -10.68 12.80
C ASP A 96 -2.58 -9.66 11.76
N GLY A 97 -1.44 -9.91 11.11
CA GLY A 97 -0.81 -9.00 10.15
C GLY A 97 0.15 -7.97 10.76
N LEU A 98 0.19 -7.80 12.09
CA LEU A 98 1.01 -6.81 12.80
C LEU A 98 2.02 -7.44 13.78
N GLY A 99 2.43 -8.69 13.51
CA GLY A 99 3.43 -9.34 14.35
C GLY A 99 3.00 -9.50 15.80
N GLU A 100 1.71 -9.72 16.05
CA GLU A 100 1.11 -9.81 17.38
C GLU A 100 1.30 -8.53 18.22
N LEU A 101 1.15 -7.36 17.57
CA LEU A 101 1.24 -6.06 18.26
C LEU A 101 0.24 -5.99 19.42
N PRO A 102 0.70 -5.77 20.68
CA PRO A 102 -0.14 -5.86 21.86
C PRO A 102 -0.98 -4.59 22.09
N VAL A 103 -1.84 -4.24 21.13
CA VAL A 103 -2.74 -3.08 21.20
C VAL A 103 -4.18 -3.55 21.18
N ALA A 104 -4.93 -3.23 22.24
CA ALA A 104 -6.36 -3.48 22.30
C ALA A 104 -7.10 -2.39 21.54
N VAL A 105 -7.96 -2.78 20.61
CA VAL A 105 -8.84 -1.86 19.87
C VAL A 105 -10.30 -2.16 20.19
N ALA A 106 -11.13 -1.12 20.25
CA ALA A 106 -12.54 -1.27 20.45
C ALA A 106 -13.23 -1.73 19.15
N ASP A 107 -14.24 -2.58 19.26
CA ASP A 107 -15.09 -2.90 18.12
C ASP A 107 -15.96 -1.68 17.75
N LEU A 108 -15.87 -1.23 16.52
CA LEU A 108 -16.70 -0.14 16.01
C LEU A 108 -18.08 -0.68 15.66
N HIS A 109 -19.13 -0.17 16.32
CA HIS A 109 -20.53 -0.57 16.06
C HIS A 109 -21.01 -0.13 14.66
N HIS A 110 -20.51 1.00 14.15
CA HIS A 110 -20.88 1.56 12.86
C HIS A 110 -19.61 2.11 12.16
N PRO A 111 -18.78 1.23 11.57
CA PRO A 111 -17.61 1.68 10.82
C PRO A 111 -18.05 2.51 9.61
N ARG A 112 -17.30 3.54 9.27
CA ARG A 112 -17.50 4.30 8.03
C ARG A 112 -17.09 3.43 6.84
N ASP A 113 -17.91 3.46 5.79
CA ASP A 113 -17.55 2.82 4.52
C ASP A 113 -16.36 3.51 3.86
N ALA A 114 -15.35 2.74 3.46
CA ALA A 114 -14.12 3.24 2.89
C ALA A 114 -14.34 4.01 1.58
N ALA A 115 -15.07 3.43 0.62
CA ALA A 115 -15.34 4.05 -0.67
C ALA A 115 -16.18 5.34 -0.53
N LYS A 116 -17.17 5.33 0.40
CA LYS A 116 -17.94 6.51 0.73
C LYS A 116 -17.07 7.60 1.35
N LEU A 117 -16.21 7.26 2.30
CA LEU A 117 -15.29 8.20 2.91
C LEU A 117 -14.35 8.84 1.87
N MET A 118 -13.80 8.04 0.95
CA MET A 118 -12.97 8.53 -0.15
C MET A 118 -13.72 9.55 -1.02
N THR A 119 -14.95 9.23 -1.44
CA THR A 119 -15.75 10.12 -2.30
C THR A 119 -16.17 11.40 -1.58
N GLU A 120 -16.54 11.33 -0.28
CA GLU A 120 -16.86 12.49 0.53
C GLU A 120 -15.66 13.44 0.66
N LEU A 121 -14.47 12.88 0.97
CA LEU A 121 -13.24 13.67 1.08
C LEU A 121 -12.82 14.30 -0.24
N ALA A 122 -12.92 13.55 -1.35
CA ALA A 122 -12.59 14.09 -2.67
C ALA A 122 -13.49 15.27 -3.08
N ARG A 123 -14.77 15.27 -2.64
CA ARG A 123 -15.68 16.41 -2.82
C ARG A 123 -15.40 17.56 -1.84
N GLU A 124 -14.94 17.25 -0.62
CA GLU A 124 -14.57 18.25 0.39
C GLU A 124 -13.29 19.01 -0.01
N PHE A 125 -12.34 18.32 -0.66
CA PHE A 125 -11.03 18.86 -1.05
C PHE A 125 -10.70 18.53 -2.53
N PRO A 126 -11.43 19.09 -3.50
CA PRO A 126 -11.23 18.81 -4.91
C PRO A 126 -9.82 19.22 -5.36
N ASP A 127 -9.15 18.38 -6.14
CA ASP A 127 -7.77 18.55 -6.67
C ASP A 127 -6.67 18.72 -5.60
N GLU A 128 -6.98 18.44 -4.32
CA GLU A 128 -5.99 18.56 -3.25
C GLU A 128 -5.48 17.21 -2.72
N ILE A 129 -6.24 16.13 -2.90
CA ILE A 129 -5.95 14.82 -2.28
C ILE A 129 -5.07 13.98 -3.17
N THR A 130 -3.96 13.49 -2.61
CA THR A 130 -3.26 12.33 -3.15
C THR A 130 -3.81 11.08 -2.48
N LEU A 131 -4.29 10.13 -3.28
CA LEU A 131 -4.66 8.80 -2.82
C LEU A 131 -3.49 7.85 -3.06
N LEU A 132 -2.97 7.28 -1.98
CA LEU A 132 -1.97 6.20 -2.00
C LEU A 132 -2.65 4.87 -1.72
N THR A 133 -2.58 3.92 -2.65
CA THR A 133 -3.02 2.56 -2.42
C THR A 133 -1.83 1.64 -2.19
N LEU A 134 -1.81 0.99 -1.05
CA LEU A 134 -0.80 -0.01 -0.67
C LEU A 134 -1.33 -1.44 -0.83
N GLY A 135 -2.65 -1.61 -0.77
CA GLY A 135 -3.36 -2.87 -0.98
C GLY A 135 -4.11 -2.95 -2.31
N PRO A 136 -4.96 -3.99 -2.48
CA PRO A 136 -5.79 -4.18 -3.66
C PRO A 136 -6.71 -3.00 -3.98
N LEU A 137 -6.99 -2.75 -5.25
CA LEU A 137 -7.69 -1.54 -5.74
C LEU A 137 -9.22 -1.57 -5.57
N SER A 138 -9.75 -2.48 -4.76
CA SER A 138 -11.20 -2.71 -4.60
C SER A 138 -11.96 -1.47 -4.10
N ASN A 139 -11.44 -0.80 -3.07
CA ASN A 139 -12.07 0.42 -2.54
C ASN A 139 -12.09 1.56 -3.57
N VAL A 140 -11.02 1.69 -4.35
CA VAL A 140 -10.90 2.72 -5.39
C VAL A 140 -11.89 2.46 -6.53
N ALA A 141 -12.02 1.19 -6.96
CA ALA A 141 -13.01 0.80 -7.97
C ALA A 141 -14.44 1.06 -7.50
N LEU A 142 -14.78 0.72 -6.25
CA LEU A 142 -16.08 1.01 -5.64
C LEU A 142 -16.34 2.50 -5.49
N ALA A 143 -15.33 3.30 -5.13
CA ALA A 143 -15.46 4.75 -5.08
C ALA A 143 -15.73 5.35 -6.46
N ALA A 144 -15.05 4.85 -7.50
CA ALA A 144 -15.26 5.26 -8.89
C ALA A 144 -16.63 4.84 -9.43
N ASP A 145 -17.15 3.66 -9.06
CA ASP A 145 -18.50 3.22 -9.40
C ASP A 145 -19.57 4.07 -8.72
N ARG A 146 -19.34 4.42 -7.44
CA ARG A 146 -20.24 5.26 -6.65
C ARG A 146 -20.29 6.72 -7.12
N ASP A 147 -19.18 7.24 -7.64
CA ASP A 147 -19.03 8.60 -8.15
C ASP A 147 -18.08 8.63 -9.34
N ALA A 148 -18.63 8.75 -10.54
CA ALA A 148 -17.87 8.78 -11.79
C ALA A 148 -16.86 9.95 -11.86
N SER A 149 -17.04 11.01 -11.06
CA SER A 149 -16.10 12.14 -10.99
C SER A 149 -14.95 11.91 -10.00
N PHE A 150 -15.02 10.88 -9.15
CA PHE A 150 -14.11 10.66 -8.04
C PHE A 150 -12.64 10.66 -8.46
N LEU A 151 -12.27 9.82 -9.43
CA LEU A 151 -10.87 9.72 -9.87
C LEU A 151 -10.36 11.04 -10.47
N GLY A 152 -11.23 11.77 -11.18
CA GLY A 152 -10.91 13.06 -11.79
C GLY A 152 -10.78 14.20 -10.78
N SER A 153 -11.35 14.06 -9.59
CA SER A 153 -11.28 15.06 -8.51
C SER A 153 -10.08 14.86 -7.56
N LEU A 154 -9.29 13.80 -7.77
CA LEU A 154 -8.04 13.60 -7.03
C LEU A 154 -6.92 14.46 -7.63
N ARG A 155 -6.07 15.00 -6.78
CA ARG A 155 -4.79 15.59 -7.21
C ARG A 155 -3.91 14.55 -7.90
N SER A 156 -3.82 13.36 -7.33
CA SER A 156 -3.09 12.22 -7.90
C SER A 156 -3.54 10.91 -7.27
N LEU A 157 -3.37 9.84 -8.02
CA LEU A 157 -3.53 8.47 -7.56
C LEU A 157 -2.19 7.76 -7.71
N VAL A 158 -1.66 7.22 -6.62
CA VAL A 158 -0.40 6.45 -6.57
C VAL A 158 -0.73 5.03 -6.13
N CYS A 159 -0.39 4.05 -6.95
CA CYS A 159 -0.72 2.64 -6.70
C CYS A 159 0.56 1.80 -6.57
N LEU A 160 0.74 1.17 -5.42
CA LEU A 160 1.68 0.05 -5.29
C LEU A 160 1.03 -1.16 -5.95
N ALA A 161 1.38 -1.46 -7.19
CA ALA A 161 0.65 -2.45 -7.98
C ALA A 161 1.42 -2.94 -9.20
N GLY A 162 1.31 -4.24 -9.45
CA GLY A 162 1.72 -4.89 -10.68
C GLY A 162 3.21 -4.98 -10.93
N THR A 163 3.55 -5.47 -12.12
CA THR A 163 4.92 -5.61 -12.62
C THR A 163 5.02 -5.08 -14.04
N VAL A 164 6.13 -4.46 -14.42
CA VAL A 164 6.40 -4.01 -15.80
C VAL A 164 7.23 -5.04 -16.55
N THR A 165 8.27 -5.56 -15.92
CA THR A 165 9.24 -6.51 -16.49
C THR A 165 9.64 -7.62 -15.54
N SER A 166 9.43 -7.45 -14.22
CA SER A 166 9.81 -8.46 -13.24
C SER A 166 8.77 -9.58 -13.13
N GLU A 167 9.15 -10.63 -12.44
CA GLU A 167 8.24 -11.69 -12.05
C GLU A 167 7.18 -11.21 -11.05
N GLY A 168 6.08 -11.96 -10.96
CA GLY A 168 5.09 -11.78 -9.88
C GLY A 168 5.60 -12.32 -8.53
N ASP A 169 4.73 -12.25 -7.54
CA ASP A 169 4.97 -12.80 -6.19
C ASP A 169 3.91 -13.81 -5.77
N VAL A 170 2.70 -13.70 -6.32
CA VAL A 170 1.61 -14.67 -6.10
C VAL A 170 1.64 -15.77 -7.16
N THR A 171 1.86 -15.38 -8.39
CA THR A 171 2.10 -16.29 -9.53
C THR A 171 3.38 -15.87 -10.25
N ALA A 172 3.81 -16.65 -11.24
CA ALA A 172 4.99 -16.31 -12.04
C ALA A 172 4.92 -14.92 -12.70
N VAL A 173 3.72 -14.37 -12.90
CA VAL A 173 3.49 -13.13 -13.69
C VAL A 173 2.62 -12.09 -12.99
N ALA A 174 1.99 -12.43 -11.87
CA ALA A 174 1.05 -11.53 -11.20
C ALA A 174 1.56 -11.10 -9.82
N GLU A 175 1.47 -9.81 -9.57
CA GLU A 175 1.73 -9.18 -8.29
C GLU A 175 0.43 -9.14 -7.46
N PHE A 176 0.56 -9.27 -6.14
CA PHE A 176 -0.53 -9.53 -5.21
C PHE A 176 -1.69 -8.53 -5.29
N ASN A 177 -1.43 -7.23 -5.26
CA ASN A 177 -2.47 -6.20 -5.22
C ASN A 177 -3.34 -6.20 -6.48
N VAL A 178 -2.77 -6.64 -7.61
CA VAL A 178 -3.52 -6.83 -8.85
C VAL A 178 -4.17 -8.21 -8.90
N PHE A 179 -3.46 -9.26 -8.45
CA PHE A 179 -3.95 -10.63 -8.50
C PHE A 179 -5.18 -10.85 -7.62
N HIS A 180 -5.21 -10.25 -6.43
CA HIS A 180 -6.29 -10.45 -5.46
C HIS A 180 -7.66 -10.00 -6.01
N HIS A 181 -7.69 -8.88 -6.76
CA HIS A 181 -8.93 -8.41 -7.40
C HIS A 181 -8.63 -7.76 -8.77
N PRO A 182 -8.31 -8.56 -9.80
CA PRO A 182 -7.86 -8.05 -11.09
C PRO A 182 -8.93 -7.27 -11.84
N GLU A 183 -10.21 -7.55 -11.63
CA GLU A 183 -11.33 -6.79 -12.20
C GLU A 183 -11.34 -5.35 -11.67
N ALA A 184 -11.20 -5.16 -10.36
CA ALA A 184 -11.10 -3.83 -9.77
C ALA A 184 -9.85 -3.09 -10.26
N ALA A 185 -8.71 -3.79 -10.30
CA ALA A 185 -7.47 -3.24 -10.83
C ALA A 185 -7.63 -2.81 -12.29
N LYS A 186 -8.29 -3.61 -13.13
CA LYS A 186 -8.58 -3.30 -14.53
C LYS A 186 -9.42 -2.01 -14.65
N VAL A 187 -10.49 -1.89 -13.88
CA VAL A 187 -11.36 -0.69 -13.88
C VAL A 187 -10.54 0.56 -13.54
N VAL A 188 -9.75 0.52 -12.47
CA VAL A 188 -8.96 1.67 -12.02
C VAL A 188 -7.84 1.99 -13.02
N LEU A 189 -7.05 1.00 -13.41
CA LEU A 189 -5.89 1.22 -14.29
C LEU A 189 -6.28 1.66 -15.69
N LYS A 190 -7.41 1.20 -16.22
CA LYS A 190 -7.94 1.62 -17.55
C LYS A 190 -8.68 2.96 -17.51
N SER A 191 -8.99 3.52 -16.34
CA SER A 191 -9.63 4.84 -16.28
C SER A 191 -8.80 5.90 -17.00
N PRO A 192 -9.41 6.95 -17.56
CA PRO A 192 -8.68 7.99 -18.29
C PRO A 192 -7.83 8.88 -17.40
N THR A 193 -8.08 8.90 -16.08
CA THR A 193 -7.30 9.67 -15.11
C THR A 193 -5.88 9.11 -15.04
N MET A 194 -4.87 9.96 -15.20
CA MET A 194 -3.47 9.55 -15.05
C MET A 194 -3.18 9.16 -13.60
N LYS A 195 -2.49 8.05 -13.43
CA LYS A 195 -2.07 7.52 -12.13
C LYS A 195 -0.60 7.14 -12.19
N LEU A 196 0.06 7.16 -11.04
CA LEU A 196 1.42 6.71 -10.87
C LEU A 196 1.40 5.26 -10.37
N ILE A 197 2.00 4.37 -11.12
CA ILE A 197 2.20 2.98 -10.72
C ILE A 197 3.60 2.84 -10.12
N VAL A 198 3.67 2.26 -8.93
CA VAL A 198 4.91 1.83 -8.27
C VAL A 198 4.98 0.31 -8.42
N PRO A 199 5.58 -0.19 -9.49
CA PRO A 199 5.59 -1.62 -9.77
C PRO A 199 6.60 -2.35 -8.89
N ARG A 200 6.44 -3.68 -8.79
CA ARG A 200 7.36 -4.57 -8.09
C ARG A 200 8.82 -4.41 -8.58
N ASP A 201 9.01 -4.12 -9.88
CA ASP A 201 10.32 -3.82 -10.50
C ASP A 201 11.13 -2.77 -9.73
N VAL A 202 10.43 -1.83 -9.12
CA VAL A 202 10.99 -0.67 -8.40
C VAL A 202 10.82 -0.82 -6.89
N SER A 203 9.66 -1.24 -6.43
CA SER A 203 9.31 -1.29 -5.00
C SER A 203 10.17 -2.28 -4.21
N HIS A 204 10.67 -3.35 -4.84
CA HIS A 204 11.55 -4.35 -4.24
C HIS A 204 13.05 -4.06 -4.42
N ARG A 205 13.45 -2.80 -4.63
CA ARG A 205 14.86 -2.41 -4.70
C ARG A 205 15.41 -1.90 -3.38
N ALA A 206 14.58 -1.29 -2.54
CA ALA A 206 14.98 -0.83 -1.22
C ALA A 206 14.81 -1.97 -0.20
N MET A 207 15.90 -2.33 0.49
CA MET A 207 15.94 -3.36 1.52
C MET A 207 16.66 -2.83 2.76
N LEU A 208 16.00 -2.93 3.91
CA LEU A 208 16.59 -2.66 5.21
C LEU A 208 17.34 -3.93 5.68
N THR A 209 18.65 -3.83 5.88
CA THR A 209 19.47 -4.93 6.38
C THR A 209 19.53 -4.97 7.91
N PHE A 210 19.98 -6.11 8.48
CA PHE A 210 20.19 -6.22 9.94
C PHE A 210 21.17 -5.17 10.46
N ASP A 211 22.30 -4.94 9.76
CA ASP A 211 23.29 -3.92 10.15
C ASP A 211 22.70 -2.50 10.15
N GLN A 212 21.78 -2.21 9.23
CA GLN A 212 21.10 -0.92 9.19
C GLN A 212 20.08 -0.79 10.32
N LEU A 213 19.32 -1.86 10.62
CA LEU A 213 18.41 -1.89 11.76
C LEU A 213 19.14 -1.64 13.08
N ASP A 214 20.28 -2.29 13.33
CA ASP A 214 21.08 -2.12 14.55
C ASP A 214 21.56 -0.66 14.72
N ARG A 215 21.77 0.06 13.62
CA ARG A 215 22.17 1.48 13.64
C ARG A 215 21.01 2.45 13.84
N LEU A 216 19.75 2.01 13.75
CA LEU A 216 18.60 2.90 13.88
C LEU A 216 18.40 3.44 15.31
N ASN A 217 19.02 2.83 16.32
CA ASN A 217 18.96 3.25 17.72
C ASN A 217 17.54 3.67 18.17
N LEU A 218 16.56 2.80 17.91
CA LEU A 218 15.16 3.05 18.21
C LEU A 218 14.91 3.15 19.71
N SER A 219 14.41 4.29 20.20
CA SER A 219 14.10 4.51 21.60
C SER A 219 12.77 3.84 21.99
N GLU A 220 12.72 3.16 23.14
CA GLU A 220 11.47 2.67 23.72
C GLU A 220 10.69 3.76 24.48
N SER A 221 11.32 4.92 24.72
CA SER A 221 10.72 5.98 25.52
C SER A 221 9.62 6.76 24.79
N ASN A 222 9.51 6.59 23.49
CA ASN A 222 8.44 7.19 22.70
C ASN A 222 7.63 6.13 21.94
N ARG A 223 6.41 6.48 21.55
CA ARG A 223 5.44 5.58 20.91
C ARG A 223 5.93 5.03 19.56
N TYR A 224 6.53 5.86 18.72
CA TYR A 224 7.06 5.45 17.42
C TYR A 224 8.21 4.46 17.55
N GLY A 225 9.16 4.75 18.44
CA GLY A 225 10.29 3.84 18.71
C GLY A 225 9.82 2.49 19.24
N ALA A 226 8.89 2.47 20.20
CA ALA A 226 8.31 1.25 20.75
C ALA A 226 7.58 0.43 19.67
N PHE A 227 6.77 1.10 18.83
CA PHE A 227 6.05 0.49 17.70
C PHE A 227 7.03 -0.17 16.71
N LEU A 228 8.05 0.53 16.29
CA LEU A 228 9.04 0.04 15.33
C LEU A 228 9.91 -1.09 15.90
N ARG A 229 10.26 -1.02 17.18
CA ARG A 229 10.99 -2.09 17.88
C ARG A 229 10.18 -3.37 18.03
N HIS A 230 8.87 -3.28 17.97
CA HIS A 230 8.01 -4.47 17.90
C HIS A 230 8.00 -5.06 16.50
N LEU A 231 7.72 -4.25 15.48
CA LEU A 231 7.47 -4.72 14.11
C LEU A 231 8.75 -5.12 13.35
N LEU A 232 9.79 -4.28 13.37
CA LEU A 232 10.99 -4.49 12.55
C LEU A 232 11.74 -5.78 12.91
N PRO A 233 12.06 -6.07 14.19
CA PRO A 233 12.74 -7.32 14.54
C PRO A 233 11.89 -8.56 14.24
N PHE A 234 10.55 -8.47 14.36
CA PHE A 234 9.66 -9.56 13.96
C PHE A 234 9.80 -9.84 12.46
N SER A 235 9.59 -8.82 11.64
CA SER A 235 9.67 -8.93 10.18
C SER A 235 11.05 -9.41 9.72
N MET A 236 12.13 -8.87 10.28
CA MET A 236 13.50 -9.27 9.97
C MET A 236 13.75 -10.76 10.25
N ARG A 237 13.35 -11.25 11.43
CA ARG A 237 13.49 -12.68 11.76
C ARG A 237 12.66 -13.55 10.83
N ALA A 238 11.44 -13.15 10.53
CA ALA A 238 10.54 -13.89 9.64
C ALA A 238 11.12 -13.98 8.21
N HIS A 239 11.58 -12.87 7.64
CA HIS A 239 12.21 -12.86 6.32
C HIS A 239 13.46 -13.75 6.26
N ARG A 240 14.32 -13.68 7.27
CA ARG A 240 15.49 -14.55 7.36
C ARG A 240 15.11 -16.02 7.47
N GLN A 241 14.16 -16.34 8.33
CA GLN A 241 13.77 -17.73 8.62
C GLN A 241 13.03 -18.38 7.45
N TYR A 242 12.11 -17.66 6.82
CA TYR A 242 11.19 -18.24 5.83
C TYR A 242 11.56 -17.94 4.38
N LEU A 243 12.28 -16.85 4.12
CA LEU A 243 12.71 -16.45 2.78
C LEU A 243 14.23 -16.59 2.58
N GLY A 244 15.00 -16.80 3.65
CA GLY A 244 16.48 -16.86 3.57
C GLY A 244 17.13 -15.51 3.21
N VAL A 245 16.45 -14.39 3.51
CA VAL A 245 16.89 -13.04 3.13
C VAL A 245 17.45 -12.31 4.34
N GLU A 246 18.61 -11.67 4.19
CA GLU A 246 19.30 -10.93 5.25
C GLU A 246 18.79 -9.47 5.38
N GLY A 247 17.49 -9.29 5.36
CA GLY A 247 16.83 -8.00 5.46
C GLY A 247 15.34 -8.05 5.17
N VAL A 248 14.71 -6.89 5.10
CA VAL A 248 13.29 -6.70 4.77
C VAL A 248 13.19 -5.74 3.60
N TRP A 249 12.50 -6.12 2.54
CA TRP A 249 12.11 -5.19 1.49
C TRP A 249 11.11 -4.18 2.01
N LEU A 250 11.15 -2.97 1.43
CA LEU A 250 10.32 -1.84 1.85
C LEU A 250 9.41 -1.32 0.72
N PRO A 251 8.56 -2.16 0.12
CA PRO A 251 7.75 -1.77 -1.03
C PRO A 251 6.76 -0.64 -0.70
N GLU A 252 6.09 -0.67 0.44
CA GLU A 252 5.10 0.32 0.86
C GLU A 252 5.77 1.66 1.19
N ILE A 253 6.97 1.63 1.78
CA ILE A 253 7.78 2.83 2.03
C ILE A 253 8.30 3.40 0.72
N THR A 254 8.66 2.56 -0.25
CA THR A 254 9.04 3.01 -1.59
C THR A 254 7.87 3.72 -2.28
N ALA A 255 6.65 3.19 -2.14
CA ALA A 255 5.45 3.84 -2.68
C ALA A 255 5.14 5.18 -1.99
N LEU A 256 5.26 5.26 -0.68
CA LEU A 256 5.15 6.53 0.07
C LEU A 256 6.24 7.53 -0.36
N SER A 257 7.48 7.05 -0.54
CA SER A 257 8.60 7.89 -0.99
C SER A 257 8.38 8.48 -2.38
N ALA A 258 7.63 7.81 -3.25
CA ALA A 258 7.29 8.36 -4.57
C ALA A 258 6.45 9.65 -4.47
N ILE A 259 5.73 9.83 -3.37
CA ILE A 259 4.96 11.05 -3.05
C ILE A 259 5.86 12.10 -2.38
N SER A 260 6.57 11.73 -1.31
CA SER A 260 7.35 12.65 -0.49
C SER A 260 8.70 13.03 -1.12
N GLN A 261 9.30 12.14 -1.91
CA GLN A 261 10.64 12.28 -2.50
C GLN A 261 10.66 11.93 -4.00
N PRO A 262 9.83 12.54 -4.85
CA PRO A 262 9.68 12.13 -6.26
C PRO A 262 10.98 12.19 -7.07
N ARG A 263 11.97 12.97 -6.63
CA ARG A 263 13.31 13.07 -7.24
C ARG A 263 14.13 11.78 -7.17
N LEU A 264 13.77 10.85 -6.28
CA LEU A 264 14.45 9.57 -6.16
C LEU A 264 14.09 8.59 -7.28
N PHE A 265 13.14 8.95 -8.13
CA PHE A 265 12.55 8.03 -9.09
C PHE A 265 12.63 8.57 -10.52
N LYS A 266 12.78 7.63 -11.48
CA LYS A 266 12.46 7.89 -12.89
C LYS A 266 11.14 7.23 -13.24
N ARG A 267 10.42 7.79 -14.20
CA ARG A 267 9.13 7.28 -14.67
C ARG A 267 9.06 7.29 -16.19
N ALA A 268 8.21 6.42 -16.72
CA ALA A 268 7.84 6.39 -18.13
C ALA A 268 6.30 6.40 -18.23
N THR A 269 5.78 7.16 -19.21
CA THR A 269 4.36 7.15 -19.53
C THR A 269 4.07 5.98 -20.44
N LEU A 270 3.22 5.06 -20.00
CA LEU A 270 2.95 3.77 -20.65
C LEU A 270 1.46 3.51 -20.78
N SER A 271 1.15 2.47 -21.55
CA SER A 271 -0.20 1.92 -21.64
C SER A 271 -0.25 0.60 -20.90
N VAL A 272 -1.23 0.42 -20.00
CA VAL A 272 -1.43 -0.81 -19.23
C VAL A 272 -2.86 -1.34 -19.37
N ASP A 273 -2.99 -2.65 -19.38
CA ASP A 273 -4.23 -3.38 -19.14
C ASP A 273 -3.98 -4.51 -18.12
N VAL A 274 -5.03 -5.10 -17.60
CA VAL A 274 -4.98 -6.20 -16.64
C VAL A 274 -5.65 -7.43 -17.24
N GLU A 275 -4.96 -8.56 -17.15
CA GLU A 275 -5.53 -9.86 -17.57
C GLU A 275 -6.45 -10.41 -16.46
N THR A 276 -7.71 -10.67 -16.82
CA THR A 276 -8.74 -11.12 -15.87
C THR A 276 -9.24 -12.55 -16.10
N GLU A 277 -8.98 -13.14 -17.27
CA GLU A 277 -9.59 -14.42 -17.68
C GLU A 277 -8.58 -15.56 -17.89
N GLY A 278 -7.31 -15.23 -18.11
CA GLY A 278 -6.27 -16.21 -18.46
C GLY A 278 -5.93 -17.14 -17.30
N GLN A 279 -5.91 -18.44 -17.52
CA GLN A 279 -5.60 -19.44 -16.48
C GLN A 279 -4.20 -19.26 -15.86
N LEU A 280 -3.20 -18.88 -16.65
CA LEU A 280 -1.81 -18.68 -16.21
C LEU A 280 -1.44 -17.22 -16.01
N THR A 281 -2.25 -16.30 -16.53
CA THR A 281 -1.93 -14.87 -16.63
C THR A 281 -2.93 -13.97 -15.89
N ARG A 282 -3.92 -14.55 -15.21
CA ARG A 282 -4.86 -13.79 -14.39
C ARG A 282 -4.11 -12.92 -13.37
N GLY A 283 -4.47 -11.64 -13.30
CA GLY A 283 -3.80 -10.65 -12.45
C GLY A 283 -2.51 -10.08 -13.03
N MET A 284 -2.08 -10.52 -14.21
CA MET A 284 -0.91 -9.95 -14.89
C MET A 284 -1.21 -8.53 -15.36
N THR A 285 -0.35 -7.59 -15.07
CA THR A 285 -0.35 -6.26 -15.70
C THR A 285 0.39 -6.32 -17.03
N ILE A 286 -0.30 -5.94 -18.11
CA ILE A 286 0.23 -6.00 -19.47
C ILE A 286 0.54 -4.57 -19.92
N PHE A 287 1.82 -4.23 -20.03
CA PHE A 287 2.27 -2.95 -20.56
C PHE A 287 2.57 -3.06 -22.05
N ASP A 288 1.96 -2.20 -22.89
CA ASP A 288 2.28 -2.16 -24.33
C ASP A 288 3.62 -1.43 -24.55
N ARG A 289 4.70 -2.21 -24.53
CA ARG A 289 6.09 -1.74 -24.69
C ARG A 289 6.62 -1.95 -26.11
N ARG A 290 5.73 -2.19 -27.08
CA ARG A 290 6.14 -2.33 -28.48
C ARG A 290 6.70 -1.00 -29.00
N HIS A 291 7.58 -1.05 -29.98
CA HIS A 291 8.13 0.17 -30.60
C HIS A 291 7.03 1.13 -31.13
N ARG A 292 5.91 0.57 -31.52
CA ARG A 292 4.68 1.31 -31.89
C ARG A 292 3.52 0.77 -31.05
N PRO A 293 3.27 1.35 -29.87
CA PRO A 293 2.16 0.94 -29.03
C PRO A 293 0.84 1.13 -29.78
N ALA A 294 -0.08 0.19 -29.61
CA ALA A 294 -1.43 0.30 -30.17
C ALA A 294 -2.42 0.92 -29.16
N TRP A 295 -2.06 0.90 -27.88
CA TRP A 295 -2.92 1.41 -26.82
C TRP A 295 -2.55 2.87 -26.47
N HIS A 296 -3.55 3.63 -26.03
CA HIS A 296 -3.30 4.98 -25.49
C HIS A 296 -2.68 4.90 -24.12
N ASN A 297 -1.74 5.80 -23.85
CA ASN A 297 -1.11 5.91 -22.53
C ASN A 297 -2.15 6.29 -21.47
N ASN A 298 -2.13 5.56 -20.35
CA ASN A 298 -3.08 5.74 -19.26
C ASN A 298 -2.42 5.74 -17.88
N VAL A 299 -1.10 5.48 -17.80
CA VAL A 299 -0.35 5.48 -16.55
C VAL A 299 1.05 6.10 -16.73
N ASP A 300 1.57 6.69 -15.65
CA ASP A 300 3.00 6.85 -15.44
C ASP A 300 3.46 5.66 -14.58
N ALA A 301 4.45 4.89 -15.04
CA ALA A 301 5.04 3.81 -14.26
C ALA A 301 6.46 4.20 -13.83
N LEU A 302 6.80 3.97 -12.56
CA LEU A 302 8.17 4.10 -12.10
C LEU A 302 9.05 3.04 -12.76
N THR A 303 10.25 3.42 -13.17
CA THR A 303 11.18 2.55 -13.90
C THR A 303 12.52 2.38 -13.18
N GLU A 304 12.91 3.36 -12.39
CA GLU A 304 14.14 3.33 -11.59
C GLU A 304 13.89 4.00 -10.24
N VAL A 305 14.66 3.60 -9.23
CA VAL A 305 14.68 4.19 -7.90
C VAL A 305 16.10 4.31 -7.36
N ASP A 306 16.37 5.40 -6.67
CA ASP A 306 17.52 5.50 -5.77
C ASP A 306 17.13 4.81 -4.44
N ALA A 307 17.47 3.51 -4.34
CA ALA A 307 17.14 2.69 -3.17
C ALA A 307 17.82 3.22 -1.88
N GLN A 308 19.03 3.77 -1.97
CA GLN A 308 19.68 4.38 -0.81
C GLN A 308 18.96 5.64 -0.38
N GLY A 309 18.50 6.46 -1.31
CA GLY A 309 17.67 7.64 -1.01
C GLY A 309 16.36 7.29 -0.28
N VAL A 310 15.71 6.15 -0.63
CA VAL A 310 14.54 5.64 0.09
C VAL A 310 14.89 5.25 1.53
N LEU A 311 16.00 4.54 1.74
CA LEU A 311 16.49 4.18 3.08
C LEU A 311 16.88 5.42 3.92
N ASP A 312 17.46 6.41 3.29
CA ASP A 312 17.82 7.67 3.95
C ASP A 312 16.55 8.44 4.38
N TYR A 313 15.52 8.52 3.52
CA TYR A 313 14.22 9.08 3.87
C TYR A 313 13.59 8.33 5.04
N PHE A 314 13.52 6.99 4.98
CA PHE A 314 13.04 6.15 6.07
C PHE A 314 13.75 6.47 7.39
N THR A 315 15.09 6.40 7.38
CA THR A 315 15.91 6.64 8.58
C THR A 315 15.74 8.06 9.13
N GLN A 316 15.62 9.06 8.24
CA GLN A 316 15.45 10.46 8.64
C GLN A 316 14.08 10.68 9.30
N MET A 317 13.00 10.10 8.75
CA MET A 317 11.67 10.22 9.37
C MET A 317 11.63 9.54 10.73
N LEU A 318 12.25 8.37 10.88
CA LEU A 318 12.34 7.70 12.18
C LEU A 318 13.06 8.54 13.22
N LYS A 319 14.14 9.23 12.85
CA LYS A 319 14.86 10.13 13.77
C LYS A 319 14.06 11.36 14.17
N LYS A 320 13.15 11.83 13.32
CA LYS A 320 12.27 12.98 13.65
C LYS A 320 11.10 12.56 14.53
N ALA A 321 10.62 11.33 14.40
CA ALA A 321 9.53 10.77 15.19
C ALA A 321 10.00 10.22 16.55
N ALA A 322 11.29 9.94 16.68
CA ALA A 322 11.94 9.46 17.90
C ALA A 322 12.44 10.63 18.75
#